data_2f1bdcaeb200286d02a3fdb0a64ded7f
#
_entry.id   2f1bdcaeb200286d02a3fdb0a64ded7f
#
_cell.length_a   1.000
_cell.length_b   1.000
_cell.length_c   1.000
_cell.angle_alpha   90.00
_cell.angle_beta   90.00
_cell.angle_gamma   90.00
#
_symmetry.space_group_name_H-M   'P 1'
#
loop_
_entity.id
_entity.type
_entity.pdbx_description
1 polymer ?
#
loop_
_entity_poly.entity_id
_entity_poly.type
_entity_poly.pdbx_seq_one_letter_code
_entity_poly.pdbx_strand_id
1 'polypeptide(L)'
;NVAIGTCALYTNTIGIENAALGYRTLEYNTIGSRNTAVGAYAMYCNTTGAHNAVLGYSALCKNTTGIQNTAIGTCALNANTIGSNNTALGFEALKSNTTGNYNVAMGTYALYTNTTGKCNVAIGFDSLKANTIGIDNVAIGHMALCTNTTGINNTALGALALTANTTGVRNTAIGHCALRSNTIGVCNVAVGYAALNLNTAGTRNTAIGAAALIDNTTGENNTAVGYHALNQNTTGKCNTAVGFDSLKANTTGVDNTAIGKSALQSNTTGQFNTAIGNNSLYSNTTGNHNSTIGYYSLNANTTGQYNVAF
;
A
#
# COMPACT_ATOMS: atom_id res chain seq x y z
N ASN A 1 -29.29 -7.67 -30.49
CA ASN A 1 -29.63 -7.05 -29.20
C ASN A 1 -30.76 -7.80 -28.50
N VAL A 2 -30.67 -7.91 -27.18
CA VAL A 2 -31.76 -8.41 -26.31
C VAL A 2 -32.08 -7.30 -25.29
N ALA A 3 -33.32 -6.87 -25.18
CA ALA A 3 -33.77 -5.85 -24.26
C ALA A 3 -35.01 -6.31 -23.50
N ILE A 4 -34.96 -6.38 -22.17
CA ILE A 4 -36.03 -6.81 -21.31
C ILE A 4 -36.17 -5.78 -20.16
N GLY A 5 -37.28 -5.02 -20.14
CA GLY A 5 -37.56 -3.99 -19.14
C GLY A 5 -38.03 -2.68 -19.75
N THR A 6 -38.74 -1.88 -18.96
CA THR A 6 -39.23 -0.56 -19.44
C THR A 6 -38.04 0.33 -19.79
N CYS A 7 -38.01 0.89 -21.01
CA CYS A 7 -36.96 1.74 -21.57
C CYS A 7 -35.57 1.08 -21.67
N ALA A 8 -35.46 -0.26 -21.66
CA ALA A 8 -34.21 -0.93 -21.94
C ALA A 8 -33.80 -0.74 -23.40
N LEU A 9 -32.54 -0.28 -23.67
CA LEU A 9 -31.99 0.04 -25.02
C LEU A 9 -32.88 1.02 -25.83
N TYR A 10 -33.53 1.95 -25.16
CA TYR A 10 -34.58 2.78 -25.79
C TYR A 10 -34.07 3.63 -26.95
N THR A 11 -32.86 4.23 -26.85
CA THR A 11 -32.31 5.10 -27.91
C THR A 11 -31.31 4.40 -28.83
N ASN A 12 -31.17 3.07 -28.76
CA ASN A 12 -30.20 2.34 -29.56
C ASN A 12 -30.49 2.47 -31.07
N THR A 13 -29.52 2.95 -31.84
CA THR A 13 -29.66 3.17 -33.27
C THR A 13 -29.00 2.07 -34.09
N ILE A 14 -27.64 1.96 -34.01
CA ILE A 14 -26.86 1.00 -34.82
C ILE A 14 -26.01 0.07 -33.93
N GLY A 15 -26.05 0.22 -32.58
CA GLY A 15 -25.36 -0.67 -31.68
C GLY A 15 -25.85 -2.11 -31.78
N ILE A 16 -24.92 -3.06 -31.84
CA ILE A 16 -25.19 -4.49 -31.99
C ILE A 16 -24.68 -5.33 -30.82
N GLU A 17 -25.21 -6.55 -30.69
CA GLU A 17 -24.75 -7.53 -29.71
C GLU A 17 -24.84 -7.03 -28.23
N ASN A 18 -25.82 -6.18 -27.91
CA ASN A 18 -26.08 -5.73 -26.53
C ASN A 18 -27.12 -6.62 -25.85
N ALA A 19 -26.94 -6.91 -24.57
CA ALA A 19 -27.92 -7.56 -23.71
C ALA A 19 -28.28 -6.60 -22.53
N ALA A 20 -29.53 -6.17 -22.45
CA ALA A 20 -30.03 -5.24 -21.44
C ALA A 20 -31.20 -5.85 -20.67
N LEU A 21 -31.07 -6.04 -19.34
CA LEU A 21 -32.14 -6.57 -18.50
C LEU A 21 -32.35 -5.66 -17.29
N GLY A 22 -33.48 -4.96 -17.24
CA GLY A 22 -33.85 -4.10 -16.13
C GLY A 22 -34.50 -2.77 -16.56
N TYR A 23 -35.03 -2.02 -15.59
CA TYR A 23 -35.64 -0.71 -15.83
C TYR A 23 -34.58 0.30 -16.25
N ARG A 24 -34.76 0.96 -17.43
CA ARG A 24 -33.85 1.99 -18.00
C ARG A 24 -32.41 1.54 -18.17
N THR A 25 -32.19 0.25 -18.37
CA THR A 25 -30.86 -0.30 -18.62
C THR A 25 -30.39 0.06 -20.03
N LEU A 26 -29.14 0.63 -20.19
CA LEU A 26 -28.60 1.09 -21.48
C LEU A 26 -29.57 2.05 -22.23
N GLU A 27 -30.36 2.84 -21.51
CA GLU A 27 -31.40 3.65 -22.14
C GLU A 27 -30.86 4.61 -23.21
N TYR A 28 -29.73 5.30 -22.93
CA TYR A 28 -29.13 6.27 -23.86
C TYR A 28 -28.09 5.68 -24.79
N ASN A 29 -27.95 4.35 -24.88
CA ASN A 29 -27.02 3.74 -25.81
C ASN A 29 -27.42 4.05 -27.26
N THR A 30 -26.49 4.57 -28.05
CA THR A 30 -26.75 4.88 -29.47
C THR A 30 -26.03 3.90 -30.40
N ILE A 31 -24.71 3.87 -30.36
CA ILE A 31 -23.87 3.04 -31.23
C ILE A 31 -23.02 2.03 -30.46
N GLY A 32 -23.00 2.11 -29.11
CA GLY A 32 -22.25 1.18 -28.26
C GLY A 32 -22.65 -0.28 -28.51
N SER A 33 -21.68 -1.17 -28.62
CA SER A 33 -21.89 -2.57 -28.99
C SER A 33 -21.24 -3.54 -28.01
N ARG A 34 -21.76 -4.78 -27.95
CA ARG A 34 -21.19 -5.86 -27.12
C ARG A 34 -21.19 -5.53 -25.62
N ASN A 35 -22.22 -4.83 -25.16
CA ASN A 35 -22.39 -4.56 -23.74
C ASN A 35 -23.40 -5.56 -23.14
N THR A 36 -23.07 -6.08 -21.97
CA THR A 36 -24.01 -6.85 -21.14
C THR A 36 -24.32 -6.04 -19.90
N ALA A 37 -25.55 -5.62 -19.71
CA ALA A 37 -25.98 -4.82 -18.57
C ALA A 37 -27.26 -5.41 -17.93
N VAL A 38 -27.16 -5.73 -16.64
CA VAL A 38 -28.26 -6.31 -15.86
C VAL A 38 -28.46 -5.50 -14.58
N GLY A 39 -29.65 -4.96 -14.38
CA GLY A 39 -30.02 -4.15 -13.22
C GLY A 39 -30.65 -2.82 -13.59
N ALA A 40 -31.52 -2.27 -12.73
CA ALA A 40 -32.10 -0.96 -12.99
C ALA A 40 -31.01 0.11 -13.06
N TYR A 41 -31.08 0.97 -14.08
CA TYR A 41 -30.12 2.04 -14.39
C TYR A 41 -28.68 1.55 -14.66
N ALA A 42 -28.44 0.25 -14.86
CA ALA A 42 -27.12 -0.22 -15.29
C ALA A 42 -26.75 0.39 -16.65
N MET A 43 -25.57 1.01 -16.76
CA MET A 43 -25.07 1.73 -17.95
C MET A 43 -26.07 2.75 -18.54
N TYR A 44 -26.84 3.40 -17.70
CA TYR A 44 -27.94 4.29 -18.12
C TYR A 44 -27.51 5.34 -19.15
N CYS A 45 -26.41 6.06 -18.92
CA CYS A 45 -25.90 7.15 -19.77
C CYS A 45 -24.99 6.69 -20.92
N ASN A 46 -24.80 5.39 -21.13
CA ASN A 46 -23.87 4.92 -22.18
C ASN A 46 -24.32 5.43 -23.56
N THR A 47 -23.40 5.94 -24.34
CA THR A 47 -23.66 6.36 -25.72
C THR A 47 -22.91 5.52 -26.73
N THR A 48 -21.57 5.51 -26.66
CA THR A 48 -20.72 4.80 -27.61
C THR A 48 -19.83 3.74 -26.95
N GLY A 49 -19.82 3.67 -25.61
CA GLY A 49 -19.03 2.69 -24.86
C GLY A 49 -19.37 1.25 -25.25
N ALA A 50 -18.35 0.39 -25.40
CA ALA A 50 -18.48 -0.95 -25.88
C ALA A 50 -17.72 -1.98 -25.03
N HIS A 51 -18.10 -3.26 -25.19
CA HIS A 51 -17.44 -4.38 -24.49
C HIS A 51 -17.48 -4.28 -22.94
N ASN A 52 -18.52 -3.67 -22.38
CA ASN A 52 -18.67 -3.57 -20.94
C ASN A 52 -19.53 -4.71 -20.38
N ALA A 53 -19.16 -5.28 -19.24
CA ALA A 53 -19.92 -6.30 -18.52
C ALA A 53 -20.40 -5.73 -17.17
N VAL A 54 -21.71 -5.56 -16.99
CA VAL A 54 -22.29 -4.81 -15.87
C VAL A 54 -23.44 -5.56 -15.20
N LEU A 55 -23.34 -5.73 -13.86
CA LEU A 55 -24.40 -6.35 -13.05
C LEU A 55 -24.59 -5.57 -11.75
N GLY A 56 -25.75 -4.94 -11.58
CA GLY A 56 -26.11 -4.27 -10.33
C GLY A 56 -26.94 -3.01 -10.56
N TYR A 57 -27.66 -2.58 -9.52
CA TYR A 57 -28.36 -1.30 -9.53
C TYR A 57 -27.39 -0.14 -9.73
N SER A 58 -27.64 0.72 -10.72
CA SER A 58 -26.81 1.88 -11.07
C SER A 58 -25.32 1.58 -11.26
N ALA A 59 -24.93 0.34 -11.56
CA ALA A 59 -23.55 0.01 -11.91
C ALA A 59 -23.20 0.65 -13.26
N LEU A 60 -22.00 1.25 -13.36
CA LEU A 60 -21.49 1.95 -14.54
C LEU A 60 -22.46 2.98 -15.12
N CYS A 61 -23.32 3.57 -14.27
CA CYS A 61 -24.47 4.36 -14.68
C CYS A 61 -24.13 5.57 -15.57
N LYS A 62 -23.05 6.31 -15.24
CA LYS A 62 -22.65 7.55 -15.94
C LYS A 62 -21.68 7.34 -17.10
N ASN A 63 -21.37 6.09 -17.45
CA ASN A 63 -20.46 5.82 -18.58
C ASN A 63 -21.03 6.43 -19.87
N THR A 64 -20.18 7.07 -20.63
CA THR A 64 -20.53 7.60 -21.96
C THR A 64 -19.78 6.86 -23.05
N THR A 65 -18.47 6.87 -23.01
CA THR A 65 -17.59 6.30 -24.05
C THR A 65 -16.61 5.26 -23.54
N GLY A 66 -16.54 5.03 -22.21
CA GLY A 66 -15.63 4.05 -21.60
C GLY A 66 -15.87 2.63 -22.11
N ILE A 67 -14.80 1.91 -22.39
CA ILE A 67 -14.83 0.56 -22.96
C ILE A 67 -14.16 -0.48 -22.05
N GLN A 68 -14.53 -1.76 -22.25
CA GLN A 68 -13.87 -2.89 -21.58
C GLN A 68 -13.89 -2.79 -20.04
N ASN A 69 -14.95 -2.24 -19.46
CA ASN A 69 -15.11 -2.19 -18.02
C ASN A 69 -15.96 -3.37 -17.52
N THR A 70 -15.59 -3.92 -16.38
CA THR A 70 -16.39 -4.89 -15.62
C THR A 70 -16.87 -4.23 -14.33
N ALA A 71 -18.19 -4.11 -14.12
CA ALA A 71 -18.78 -3.50 -12.94
C ALA A 71 -19.86 -4.42 -12.34
N ILE A 72 -19.56 -5.04 -11.21
CA ILE A 72 -20.46 -5.98 -10.53
C ILE A 72 -20.71 -5.51 -9.10
N GLY A 73 -21.91 -5.13 -8.79
CA GLY A 73 -22.32 -4.62 -7.47
C GLY A 73 -23.12 -3.32 -7.57
N THR A 74 -23.92 -3.04 -6.56
CA THR A 74 -24.66 -1.77 -6.48
C THR A 74 -23.69 -0.60 -6.53
N CYS A 75 -23.92 0.34 -7.46
CA CYS A 75 -23.11 1.53 -7.68
C CYS A 75 -21.60 1.27 -7.96
N ALA A 76 -21.22 0.06 -8.38
CA ALA A 76 -19.86 -0.19 -8.85
C ALA A 76 -19.58 0.67 -10.10
N LEU A 77 -18.41 1.38 -10.14
CA LEU A 77 -18.02 2.28 -11.24
C LEU A 77 -19.08 3.32 -11.61
N ASN A 78 -19.95 3.71 -10.69
CA ASN A 78 -21.12 4.54 -10.98
C ASN A 78 -20.80 5.85 -11.72
N ALA A 79 -19.77 6.59 -11.28
CA ALA A 79 -19.40 7.91 -11.83
C ALA A 79 -18.50 7.86 -13.08
N ASN A 80 -18.09 6.67 -13.54
CA ASN A 80 -17.22 6.55 -14.70
C ASN A 80 -17.84 7.21 -15.93
N THR A 81 -17.06 8.02 -16.64
CA THR A 81 -17.51 8.67 -17.88
C THR A 81 -16.80 8.10 -19.09
N ILE A 82 -15.49 8.19 -19.12
CA ILE A 82 -14.64 7.78 -20.25
C ILE A 82 -13.57 6.75 -19.84
N GLY A 83 -13.42 6.46 -18.55
CA GLY A 83 -12.46 5.49 -18.04
C GLY A 83 -12.68 4.10 -18.63
N SER A 84 -11.61 3.42 -18.99
CA SER A 84 -11.62 2.14 -19.70
C SER A 84 -10.75 1.09 -19.01
N ASN A 85 -11.02 -0.20 -19.29
CA ASN A 85 -10.25 -1.31 -18.74
C ASN A 85 -10.25 -1.38 -17.22
N ASN A 86 -11.33 -0.99 -16.56
CA ASN A 86 -11.47 -1.06 -15.11
C ASN A 86 -12.28 -2.29 -14.71
N THR A 87 -11.89 -2.94 -13.61
CA THR A 87 -12.65 -4.03 -12.98
C THR A 87 -13.09 -3.59 -11.59
N ALA A 88 -14.38 -3.51 -11.34
CA ALA A 88 -14.99 -3.19 -10.05
C ALA A 88 -15.94 -4.30 -9.62
N LEU A 89 -15.63 -4.96 -8.50
CA LEU A 89 -16.44 -6.03 -7.92
C LEU A 89 -16.72 -5.73 -6.45
N GLY A 90 -17.94 -5.34 -6.13
CA GLY A 90 -18.38 -5.04 -4.76
C GLY A 90 -19.27 -3.82 -4.67
N PHE A 91 -19.91 -3.65 -3.52
CA PHE A 91 -20.74 -2.48 -3.23
C PHE A 91 -19.87 -1.21 -3.28
N GLU A 92 -20.25 -0.27 -4.15
CA GLU A 92 -19.57 1.02 -4.36
C GLU A 92 -18.05 0.91 -4.68
N ALA A 93 -17.58 -0.23 -5.18
CA ALA A 93 -16.22 -0.35 -5.64
C ALA A 93 -15.95 0.61 -6.81
N LEU A 94 -14.85 1.38 -6.75
CA LEU A 94 -14.43 2.37 -7.76
C LEU A 94 -15.53 3.39 -8.11
N LYS A 95 -16.42 3.70 -7.17
CA LYS A 95 -17.63 4.48 -7.40
C LYS A 95 -17.38 5.86 -8.04
N SER A 96 -16.37 6.57 -7.59
CA SER A 96 -16.08 7.96 -7.98
C SER A 96 -15.16 8.09 -9.21
N ASN A 97 -14.71 6.97 -9.80
CA ASN A 97 -13.84 7.01 -10.97
C ASN A 97 -14.51 7.78 -12.12
N THR A 98 -13.80 8.71 -12.73
CA THR A 98 -14.31 9.46 -13.89
C THR A 98 -13.56 9.09 -15.15
N THR A 99 -12.24 9.22 -15.15
CA THR A 99 -11.37 9.02 -16.31
C THR A 99 -10.21 8.06 -16.06
N GLY A 100 -10.08 7.53 -14.82
CA GLY A 100 -9.03 6.56 -14.48
C GLY A 100 -9.18 5.26 -15.28
N ASN A 101 -8.05 4.68 -15.70
CA ASN A 101 -8.01 3.47 -16.50
C ASN A 101 -7.18 2.38 -15.82
N TYR A 102 -7.41 1.12 -16.23
CA TYR A 102 -6.63 -0.03 -15.77
C TYR A 102 -6.63 -0.27 -14.26
N ASN A 103 -7.71 0.12 -13.57
CA ASN A 103 -7.84 -0.12 -12.14
C ASN A 103 -8.58 -1.43 -11.86
N VAL A 104 -8.14 -2.15 -10.82
CA VAL A 104 -8.83 -3.32 -10.28
C VAL A 104 -9.27 -3.01 -8.84
N ALA A 105 -10.56 -3.03 -8.58
CA ALA A 105 -11.16 -2.80 -7.26
C ALA A 105 -12.08 -3.97 -6.90
N MET A 106 -11.70 -4.78 -5.90
CA MET A 106 -12.47 -5.95 -5.45
C MET A 106 -12.72 -5.85 -3.94
N GLY A 107 -13.95 -5.61 -3.55
CA GLY A 107 -14.40 -5.43 -2.15
C GLY A 107 -15.26 -4.20 -1.98
N THR A 108 -16.04 -4.17 -0.90
CA THR A 108 -16.85 -3.00 -0.51
C THR A 108 -15.94 -1.80 -0.31
N TYR A 109 -16.27 -0.68 -0.96
CA TYR A 109 -15.52 0.60 -0.95
C TYR A 109 -14.06 0.52 -1.42
N ALA A 110 -13.62 -0.54 -2.08
CA ALA A 110 -12.29 -0.58 -2.69
C ALA A 110 -12.15 0.54 -3.75
N LEU A 111 -11.07 1.37 -3.68
CA LEU A 111 -10.82 2.52 -4.56
C LEU A 111 -12.00 3.51 -4.66
N TYR A 112 -12.77 3.66 -3.60
CA TYR A 112 -14.04 4.39 -3.59
C TYR A 112 -13.95 5.82 -4.14
N THR A 113 -12.94 6.62 -3.73
CA THR A 113 -12.80 8.04 -4.12
C THR A 113 -11.88 8.27 -5.32
N ASN A 114 -11.37 7.20 -5.96
CA ASN A 114 -10.51 7.37 -7.14
C ASN A 114 -11.23 8.19 -8.22
N THR A 115 -10.58 9.22 -8.73
CA THR A 115 -11.15 10.04 -9.82
C THR A 115 -10.42 9.82 -11.13
N THR A 116 -9.13 10.05 -11.16
CA THR A 116 -8.28 9.97 -12.36
C THR A 116 -7.08 9.02 -12.20
N GLY A 117 -6.89 8.45 -11.01
CA GLY A 117 -5.81 7.48 -10.73
C GLY A 117 -5.89 6.26 -11.66
N LYS A 118 -4.73 5.73 -12.05
CA LYS A 118 -4.60 4.65 -13.04
C LYS A 118 -3.75 3.50 -12.51
N CYS A 119 -3.94 2.32 -13.09
CA CYS A 119 -3.10 1.15 -12.82
C CYS A 119 -3.04 0.78 -11.33
N ASN A 120 -4.11 1.02 -10.57
CA ASN A 120 -4.16 0.65 -9.16
C ASN A 120 -4.87 -0.70 -8.98
N VAL A 121 -4.37 -1.51 -8.06
CA VAL A 121 -5.00 -2.76 -7.62
C VAL A 121 -5.42 -2.61 -6.15
N ALA A 122 -6.70 -2.72 -5.86
CA ALA A 122 -7.25 -2.67 -4.51
C ALA A 122 -8.16 -3.88 -4.26
N ILE A 123 -7.75 -4.76 -3.35
CA ILE A 123 -8.49 -5.97 -3.00
C ILE A 123 -8.70 -6.03 -1.48
N GLY A 124 -9.94 -5.95 -1.04
CA GLY A 124 -10.34 -5.97 0.37
C GLY A 124 -11.27 -4.81 0.73
N PHE A 125 -11.93 -4.93 1.89
CA PHE A 125 -12.77 -3.88 2.45
C PHE A 125 -11.96 -2.60 2.68
N ASP A 126 -12.43 -1.44 2.20
CA ASP A 126 -11.78 -0.12 2.32
C ASP A 126 -10.33 -0.07 1.80
N SER A 127 -9.88 -1.03 0.98
CA SER A 127 -8.54 -0.97 0.40
C SER A 127 -8.42 0.21 -0.57
N LEU A 128 -7.34 1.00 -0.43
CA LEU A 128 -7.05 2.20 -1.25
C LEU A 128 -8.23 3.19 -1.33
N LYS A 129 -9.09 3.23 -0.30
CA LYS A 129 -10.37 3.93 -0.32
C LYS A 129 -10.27 5.42 -0.67
N ALA A 130 -9.31 6.13 -0.07
CA ALA A 130 -9.16 7.57 -0.21
C ALA A 130 -8.31 8.00 -1.43
N ASN A 131 -7.86 7.07 -2.26
CA ASN A 131 -7.06 7.42 -3.44
C ASN A 131 -7.85 8.33 -4.37
N THR A 132 -7.25 9.41 -4.82
CA THR A 132 -7.88 10.33 -5.78
C THR A 132 -7.20 10.28 -7.14
N ILE A 133 -5.90 10.56 -7.18
CA ILE A 133 -5.09 10.65 -8.39
C ILE A 133 -3.84 9.75 -8.36
N GLY A 134 -3.57 9.06 -7.22
CA GLY A 134 -2.43 8.15 -7.09
C GLY A 134 -2.44 7.05 -8.14
N ILE A 135 -1.28 6.66 -8.63
CA ILE A 135 -1.09 5.68 -9.71
C ILE A 135 -0.15 4.55 -9.30
N ASP A 136 -0.27 3.40 -9.96
CA ASP A 136 0.62 2.25 -9.79
C ASP A 136 0.72 1.75 -8.33
N ASN A 137 -0.38 1.80 -7.58
CA ASN A 137 -0.43 1.30 -6.21
C ASN A 137 -1.07 -0.10 -6.17
N VAL A 138 -0.54 -0.97 -5.33
CA VAL A 138 -1.11 -2.29 -5.02
C VAL A 138 -1.49 -2.33 -3.54
N ALA A 139 -2.77 -2.54 -3.24
CA ALA A 139 -3.32 -2.64 -1.89
C ALA A 139 -4.16 -3.89 -1.75
N ILE A 140 -3.67 -4.89 -1.03
CA ILE A 140 -4.37 -6.17 -0.81
C ILE A 140 -4.50 -6.42 0.70
N GLY A 141 -5.72 -6.39 1.19
CA GLY A 141 -6.06 -6.58 2.61
C GLY A 141 -7.05 -5.55 3.12
N HIS A 142 -7.65 -5.83 4.28
CA HIS A 142 -8.54 -4.92 4.98
C HIS A 142 -7.83 -3.60 5.29
N MET A 143 -8.35 -2.48 4.79
CA MET A 143 -7.82 -1.12 4.97
C MET A 143 -6.34 -0.95 4.54
N ALA A 144 -5.82 -1.80 3.65
CA ALA A 144 -4.49 -1.59 3.08
C ALA A 144 -4.47 -0.30 2.27
N LEU A 145 -3.47 0.58 2.51
CA LEU A 145 -3.34 1.90 1.88
C LEU A 145 -4.60 2.78 1.96
N CYS A 146 -5.43 2.62 2.98
CA CYS A 146 -6.77 3.20 3.05
C CYS A 146 -6.79 4.73 2.88
N THR A 147 -5.85 5.46 3.45
CA THR A 147 -5.83 6.94 3.42
C THR A 147 -4.93 7.54 2.32
N ASN A 148 -4.37 6.72 1.45
CA ASN A 148 -3.54 7.23 0.34
C ASN A 148 -4.38 8.17 -0.54
N THR A 149 -3.88 9.38 -0.80
CA THR A 149 -4.57 10.35 -1.66
C THR A 149 -3.87 10.49 -3.01
N THR A 150 -2.59 10.81 -3.00
CA THR A 150 -1.79 11.09 -4.20
C THR A 150 -0.50 10.26 -4.27
N GLY A 151 -0.18 9.46 -3.24
CA GLY A 151 1.00 8.59 -3.24
C GLY A 151 1.00 7.61 -4.41
N ILE A 152 2.17 7.33 -4.96
CA ILE A 152 2.36 6.50 -6.15
C ILE A 152 3.38 5.37 -5.91
N ASN A 153 3.26 4.29 -6.69
CA ASN A 153 4.21 3.16 -6.66
C ASN A 153 4.33 2.51 -5.26
N ASN A 154 3.26 2.46 -4.49
CA ASN A 154 3.25 1.79 -3.19
C ASN A 154 2.68 0.38 -3.31
N THR A 155 3.29 -0.57 -2.59
CA THR A 155 2.78 -1.94 -2.45
C THR A 155 2.44 -2.22 -0.99
N ALA A 156 1.19 -2.51 -0.70
CA ALA A 156 0.69 -2.89 0.62
C ALA A 156 -0.01 -4.25 0.55
N LEU A 157 0.57 -5.26 1.19
CA LEU A 157 0.01 -6.61 1.28
C LEU A 157 -0.16 -7.01 2.74
N GLY A 158 -1.37 -7.04 3.22
CA GLY A 158 -1.74 -7.36 4.60
C GLY A 158 -2.75 -6.39 5.18
N ALA A 159 -3.51 -6.83 6.19
CA ALA A 159 -4.44 -5.94 6.88
C ALA A 159 -3.69 -4.78 7.53
N LEU A 160 -4.21 -3.57 7.37
CA LEU A 160 -3.65 -2.33 7.91
C LEU A 160 -2.23 -1.98 7.43
N ALA A 161 -1.71 -2.63 6.39
CA ALA A 161 -0.42 -2.24 5.80
C ALA A 161 -0.54 -0.85 5.14
N LEU A 162 0.41 0.06 5.43
CA LEU A 162 0.45 1.44 4.92
C LEU A 162 -0.86 2.23 5.13
N THR A 163 -1.65 1.90 6.14
CA THR A 163 -3.00 2.50 6.31
C THR A 163 -2.98 4.02 6.33
N ALA A 164 -2.01 4.64 7.03
CA ALA A 164 -1.95 6.10 7.21
C ALA A 164 -1.22 6.84 6.07
N ASN A 165 -0.73 6.14 5.04
CA ASN A 165 -0.01 6.80 3.95
C ASN A 165 -0.91 7.81 3.23
N THR A 166 -0.43 9.02 3.04
CA THR A 166 -1.17 10.05 2.30
C THR A 166 -0.51 10.39 0.97
N THR A 167 0.75 10.80 1.00
CA THR A 167 1.52 11.21 -0.17
C THR A 167 2.85 10.47 -0.31
N GLY A 168 3.19 9.58 0.63
CA GLY A 168 4.41 8.76 0.56
C GLY A 168 4.47 7.92 -0.71
N VAL A 169 5.66 7.75 -1.29
CA VAL A 169 5.86 7.07 -2.56
C VAL A 169 6.91 5.96 -2.49
N ARG A 170 6.76 4.94 -3.36
CA ARG A 170 7.72 3.84 -3.50
C ARG A 170 7.95 3.07 -2.19
N ASN A 171 6.92 2.89 -1.40
CA ASN A 171 7.00 2.08 -0.18
C ASN A 171 6.49 0.66 -0.46
N THR A 172 7.15 -0.33 0.14
CA THR A 172 6.73 -1.73 0.13
C THR A 172 6.44 -2.17 1.56
N ALA A 173 5.20 -2.55 1.86
CA ALA A 173 4.76 -3.03 3.15
C ALA A 173 4.07 -4.39 3.00
N ILE A 174 4.68 -5.44 3.55
CA ILE A 174 4.16 -6.81 3.50
C ILE A 174 4.03 -7.36 4.92
N GLY A 175 2.82 -7.57 5.37
CA GLY A 175 2.50 -8.05 6.72
C GLY A 175 1.44 -7.19 7.41
N HIS A 176 0.80 -7.77 8.43
CA HIS A 176 -0.17 -7.03 9.26
C HIS A 176 0.49 -5.83 9.94
N CYS A 177 -0.07 -4.64 9.79
CA CYS A 177 0.44 -3.38 10.34
C CYS A 177 1.87 -2.98 9.89
N ALA A 178 2.42 -3.55 8.81
CA ALA A 178 3.69 -3.07 8.25
C ALA A 178 3.55 -1.63 7.75
N LEU A 179 4.47 -0.72 8.13
CA LEU A 179 4.45 0.72 7.79
C LEU A 179 3.12 1.41 8.10
N ARG A 180 2.38 0.95 9.09
CA ARG A 180 1.01 1.39 9.36
C ARG A 180 0.86 2.91 9.49
N SER A 181 1.78 3.56 10.20
CA SER A 181 1.71 5.00 10.52
C SER A 181 2.43 5.90 9.51
N ASN A 182 3.00 5.34 8.43
CA ASN A 182 3.69 6.13 7.42
C ASN A 182 2.74 7.13 6.77
N THR A 183 3.10 8.40 6.76
CA THR A 183 2.29 9.45 6.13
C THR A 183 2.93 9.95 4.83
N ILE A 184 4.17 10.40 4.91
CA ILE A 184 4.92 11.01 3.82
C ILE A 184 6.26 10.33 3.53
N GLY A 185 6.68 9.35 4.35
CA GLY A 185 7.95 8.62 4.17
C GLY A 185 8.04 7.95 2.80
N VAL A 186 9.23 7.91 2.22
CA VAL A 186 9.47 7.42 0.86
C VAL A 186 10.54 6.34 0.80
N CYS A 187 10.42 5.44 -0.17
CA CYS A 187 11.40 4.39 -0.46
C CYS A 187 11.68 3.46 0.74
N ASN A 188 10.69 3.15 1.54
CA ASN A 188 10.83 2.22 2.66
C ASN A 188 10.39 0.81 2.25
N VAL A 189 11.08 -0.19 2.78
CA VAL A 189 10.73 -1.62 2.66
C VAL A 189 10.46 -2.18 4.06
N ALA A 190 9.27 -2.68 4.30
CA ALA A 190 8.86 -3.31 5.55
C ALA A 190 8.23 -4.69 5.27
N VAL A 191 8.86 -5.75 5.73
CA VAL A 191 8.39 -7.13 5.56
C VAL A 191 8.33 -7.83 6.93
N GLY A 192 7.14 -8.12 7.39
CA GLY A 192 6.88 -8.76 8.68
C GLY A 192 5.77 -8.09 9.48
N TYR A 193 5.30 -8.77 10.53
CA TYR A 193 4.33 -8.23 11.49
C TYR A 193 4.88 -6.95 12.12
N ALA A 194 4.16 -5.83 11.98
CA ALA A 194 4.50 -4.53 12.57
C ALA A 194 5.93 -4.01 12.23
N ALA A 195 6.55 -4.46 11.13
CA ALA A 195 7.81 -3.87 10.67
C ALA A 195 7.61 -2.39 10.30
N LEU A 196 8.50 -1.49 10.78
CA LEU A 196 8.41 -0.03 10.58
C LEU A 196 7.04 0.58 10.97
N ASN A 197 6.36 0.02 11.95
CA ASN A 197 4.97 0.37 12.27
C ASN A 197 4.75 1.86 12.55
N LEU A 198 5.60 2.49 13.36
CA LEU A 198 5.46 3.89 13.79
C LEU A 198 6.17 4.90 12.87
N ASN A 199 6.76 4.45 11.75
CA ASN A 199 7.39 5.38 10.82
C ASN A 199 6.37 6.40 10.30
N THR A 200 6.68 7.68 10.42
CA THR A 200 5.82 8.75 9.89
C THR A 200 6.41 9.39 8.63
N ALA A 201 7.66 9.82 8.71
CA ALA A 201 8.34 10.55 7.64
C ALA A 201 9.74 9.98 7.30
N GLY A 202 10.24 8.97 8.04
CA GLY A 202 11.52 8.32 7.76
C GLY A 202 11.60 7.75 6.35
N THR A 203 12.77 7.82 5.73
CA THR A 203 12.98 7.46 4.32
C THR A 203 14.10 6.46 4.14
N ARG A 204 14.01 5.64 3.07
CA ARG A 204 15.06 4.70 2.68
C ARG A 204 15.44 3.69 3.78
N ASN A 205 14.46 3.28 4.57
CA ASN A 205 14.64 2.25 5.58
C ASN A 205 14.27 0.87 5.03
N THR A 206 15.02 -0.14 5.41
CA THR A 206 14.71 -1.54 5.14
C THR A 206 14.52 -2.28 6.46
N ALA A 207 13.34 -2.80 6.71
CA ALA A 207 12.97 -3.57 7.90
C ALA A 207 12.40 -4.93 7.49
N ILE A 208 13.13 -6.01 7.77
CA ILE A 208 12.71 -7.39 7.45
C ILE A 208 12.70 -8.21 8.73
N GLY A 209 11.55 -8.61 9.19
CA GLY A 209 11.35 -9.36 10.43
C GLY A 209 10.22 -8.76 11.27
N ALA A 210 9.62 -9.57 12.14
CA ALA A 210 8.58 -9.07 13.04
C ALA A 210 9.17 -8.01 13.99
N ALA A 211 8.48 -6.87 14.09
CA ALA A 211 8.86 -5.71 14.90
C ALA A 211 10.27 -5.14 14.62
N ALA A 212 10.85 -5.39 13.44
CA ALA A 212 12.06 -4.70 13.00
C ALA A 212 11.76 -3.20 12.80
N LEU A 213 12.60 -2.31 13.36
CA LEU A 213 12.45 -0.84 13.29
C LEU A 213 11.05 -0.35 13.73
N ILE A 214 10.38 -1.03 14.65
CA ILE A 214 8.98 -0.74 14.97
C ILE A 214 8.75 0.71 15.45
N ASP A 215 9.66 1.25 16.27
CA ASP A 215 9.52 2.58 16.88
C ASP A 215 10.12 3.72 16.04
N ASN A 216 10.64 3.40 14.85
CA ASN A 216 11.22 4.44 13.96
C ASN A 216 10.16 5.46 13.58
N THR A 217 10.46 6.75 13.77
CA THR A 217 9.55 7.84 13.40
C THR A 217 10.08 8.61 12.18
N THR A 218 11.28 9.15 12.29
CA THR A 218 11.91 9.97 11.25
C THR A 218 13.34 9.52 10.89
N GLY A 219 13.85 8.45 11.51
CA GLY A 219 15.14 7.87 11.16
C GLY A 219 15.21 7.47 9.68
N GLU A 220 16.38 7.62 9.07
CA GLU A 220 16.59 7.42 7.64
C GLU A 220 17.76 6.48 7.36
N ASN A 221 17.72 5.82 6.20
CA ASN A 221 18.82 4.99 5.70
C ASN A 221 19.22 3.84 6.65
N ASN A 222 18.26 3.32 7.43
CA ASN A 222 18.53 2.20 8.33
C ASN A 222 18.20 0.86 7.66
N THR A 223 19.02 -0.15 7.94
CA THR A 223 18.77 -1.54 7.54
C THR A 223 18.62 -2.41 8.78
N ALA A 224 17.48 -3.02 8.97
CA ALA A 224 17.17 -3.93 10.07
C ALA A 224 16.66 -5.27 9.54
N VAL A 225 17.39 -6.34 9.75
CA VAL A 225 17.02 -7.70 9.32
C VAL A 225 17.06 -8.65 10.52
N GLY A 226 15.92 -9.11 10.95
CA GLY A 226 15.75 -9.99 12.11
C GLY A 226 14.62 -9.56 13.03
N TYR A 227 14.17 -10.48 13.88
CA TYR A 227 13.19 -10.20 14.93
C TYR A 227 13.74 -9.13 15.88
N HIS A 228 13.01 -8.03 16.10
CA HIS A 228 13.39 -6.87 16.93
C HIS A 228 14.73 -6.19 16.54
N ALA A 229 15.26 -6.39 15.36
CA ALA A 229 16.44 -5.62 14.91
C ALA A 229 16.11 -4.13 14.86
N LEU A 230 16.94 -3.26 15.48
CA LEU A 230 16.73 -1.80 15.61
C LEU A 230 15.35 -1.43 16.18
N ASN A 231 14.78 -2.25 17.04
CA ASN A 231 13.39 -2.13 17.50
C ASN A 231 13.05 -0.74 18.05
N GLN A 232 13.86 -0.17 18.95
CA GLN A 232 13.60 1.09 19.65
C GLN A 232 14.18 2.33 18.93
N ASN A 233 14.67 2.18 17.70
CA ASN A 233 15.20 3.33 16.96
C ASN A 233 14.09 4.35 16.69
N THR A 234 14.30 5.60 17.08
CA THR A 234 13.32 6.67 16.84
C THR A 234 13.76 7.59 15.70
N THR A 235 14.94 8.18 15.81
CA THR A 235 15.49 9.15 14.87
C THR A 235 16.90 8.81 14.41
N GLY A 236 17.50 7.72 14.91
CA GLY A 236 18.83 7.26 14.49
C GLY A 236 18.89 6.99 12.99
N LYS A 237 20.05 7.27 12.37
CA LYS A 237 20.23 7.19 10.92
C LYS A 237 21.43 6.33 10.56
N CYS A 238 21.41 5.79 9.33
CA CYS A 238 22.52 5.05 8.75
C CYS A 238 22.98 3.84 9.58
N ASN A 239 22.07 3.21 10.32
CA ASN A 239 22.39 2.04 11.11
C ASN A 239 22.11 0.75 10.32
N THR A 240 22.98 -0.24 10.47
CA THR A 240 22.82 -1.58 9.94
C THR A 240 22.74 -2.59 11.09
N ALA A 241 21.62 -3.28 11.22
CA ALA A 241 21.39 -4.31 12.23
C ALA A 241 20.92 -5.61 11.57
N VAL A 242 21.69 -6.67 11.69
CA VAL A 242 21.37 -7.98 11.15
C VAL A 242 21.47 -9.06 12.25
N GLY A 243 20.35 -9.60 12.65
CA GLY A 243 20.25 -10.63 13.70
C GLY A 243 19.12 -10.38 14.69
N PHE A 244 18.78 -11.42 15.46
CA PHE A 244 17.83 -11.35 16.57
C PHE A 244 18.29 -10.32 17.62
N ASP A 245 17.44 -9.34 17.99
CA ASP A 245 17.72 -8.27 18.95
C ASP A 245 19.01 -7.46 18.65
N SER A 246 19.51 -7.46 17.43
CA SER A 246 20.65 -6.65 17.03
C SER A 246 20.31 -5.16 17.10
N LEU A 247 21.15 -4.35 17.76
CA LEU A 247 20.99 -2.90 17.96
C LEU A 247 19.62 -2.51 18.55
N LYS A 248 19.00 -3.38 19.32
CA LYS A 248 17.60 -3.28 19.74
C LYS A 248 17.26 -1.99 20.48
N ALA A 249 18.10 -1.56 21.44
CA ALA A 249 17.84 -0.40 22.30
C ALA A 249 18.27 0.94 21.67
N ASN A 250 18.79 0.95 20.46
CA ASN A 250 19.21 2.19 19.81
C ASN A 250 18.04 3.15 19.66
N THR A 251 18.22 4.39 20.11
CA THR A 251 17.20 5.44 19.98
C THR A 251 17.59 6.49 18.95
N THR A 252 18.75 7.11 19.14
CA THR A 252 19.25 8.22 18.31
C THR A 252 20.66 7.98 17.79
N GLY A 253 21.32 6.87 18.16
CA GLY A 253 22.66 6.52 17.65
C GLY A 253 22.69 6.43 16.14
N VAL A 254 23.79 6.86 15.53
CA VAL A 254 23.96 6.91 14.08
C VAL A 254 25.21 6.14 13.63
N ASP A 255 25.20 5.71 12.37
CA ASP A 255 26.36 5.07 11.71
C ASP A 255 26.89 3.84 12.46
N ASN A 256 26.01 3.05 13.07
CA ASN A 256 26.38 1.80 13.73
C ASN A 256 26.14 0.59 12.82
N THR A 257 27.07 -0.37 12.88
CA THR A 257 26.93 -1.68 12.22
C THR A 257 26.93 -2.77 13.27
N ALA A 258 25.84 -3.53 13.36
CA ALA A 258 25.65 -4.64 14.29
C ALA A 258 25.22 -5.90 13.54
N ILE A 259 26.08 -6.90 13.45
CA ILE A 259 25.80 -8.17 12.76
C ILE A 259 26.00 -9.34 13.73
N GLY A 260 24.93 -10.03 14.04
CA GLY A 260 24.89 -11.15 14.98
C GLY A 260 23.76 -11.01 15.99
N LYS A 261 23.40 -12.14 16.63
CA LYS A 261 22.39 -12.14 17.69
C LYS A 261 22.86 -11.21 18.81
N SER A 262 22.02 -10.24 19.20
CA SER A 262 22.26 -9.30 20.29
C SER A 262 23.56 -8.48 20.14
N ALA A 263 24.11 -8.32 18.96
CA ALA A 263 25.22 -7.42 18.72
C ALA A 263 24.76 -5.97 19.00
N LEU A 264 25.55 -5.18 19.77
CA LEU A 264 25.22 -3.81 20.17
C LEU A 264 23.81 -3.66 20.81
N GLN A 265 23.28 -4.68 21.45
CA GLN A 265 21.87 -4.72 21.87
C GLN A 265 21.49 -3.53 22.76
N SER A 266 22.37 -3.12 23.70
CA SER A 266 22.08 -2.09 24.72
C SER A 266 22.43 -0.66 24.25
N ASN A 267 22.96 -0.49 23.04
CA ASN A 267 23.34 0.84 22.54
C ASN A 267 22.12 1.75 22.47
N THR A 268 22.23 2.95 23.05
CA THR A 268 21.14 3.94 23.02
C THR A 268 21.48 5.12 22.11
N THR A 269 22.60 5.77 22.35
CA THR A 269 23.02 6.98 21.64
C THR A 269 24.44 6.87 21.05
N GLY A 270 25.15 5.76 21.34
CA GLY A 270 26.49 5.52 20.81
C GLY A 270 26.51 5.54 19.27
N GLN A 271 27.60 6.06 18.70
CA GLN A 271 27.75 6.31 17.27
C GLN A 271 29.04 5.68 16.72
N PHE A 272 29.03 5.41 15.41
CA PHE A 272 30.22 4.92 14.68
C PHE A 272 30.80 3.61 15.28
N ASN A 273 29.92 2.74 15.79
CA ASN A 273 30.36 1.46 16.33
C ASN A 273 30.15 0.34 15.31
N THR A 274 31.12 -0.58 15.23
CA THR A 274 31.01 -1.80 14.45
C THR A 274 31.11 -2.99 15.40
N ALA A 275 30.09 -3.83 15.44
CA ALA A 275 30.02 -5.05 16.25
C ALA A 275 29.58 -6.23 15.38
N ILE A 276 30.48 -7.18 15.16
CA ILE A 276 30.25 -8.39 14.37
C ILE A 276 30.47 -9.63 15.24
N GLY A 277 29.43 -10.38 15.47
CA GLY A 277 29.44 -11.58 16.30
C GLY A 277 28.32 -11.60 17.33
N ASN A 278 27.99 -12.81 17.83
CA ASN A 278 26.97 -12.96 18.87
C ASN A 278 27.43 -12.25 20.16
N ASN A 279 26.58 -11.37 20.72
CA ASN A 279 26.85 -10.53 21.89
C ASN A 279 28.12 -9.66 21.80
N SER A 280 28.61 -9.39 20.61
CA SER A 280 29.70 -8.43 20.39
C SER A 280 29.22 -7.03 20.82
N LEU A 281 29.99 -6.33 21.65
CA LEU A 281 29.73 -4.99 22.17
C LEU A 281 28.31 -4.86 22.85
N TYR A 282 27.84 -5.93 23.47
CA TYR A 282 26.46 -6.09 23.97
C TYR A 282 26.02 -4.98 24.92
N SER A 283 26.85 -4.63 25.92
CA SER A 283 26.51 -3.69 27.00
C SER A 283 26.80 -2.23 26.67
N ASN A 284 27.29 -1.91 25.48
CA ASN A 284 27.59 -0.53 25.09
C ASN A 284 26.30 0.30 25.11
N THR A 285 26.33 1.44 25.77
CA THR A 285 25.19 2.36 25.84
C THR A 285 25.44 3.66 25.06
N THR A 286 26.55 4.33 25.34
CA THR A 286 26.91 5.63 24.75
C THR A 286 28.32 5.68 24.18
N GLY A 287 29.10 4.58 24.29
CA GLY A 287 30.45 4.51 23.73
C GLY A 287 30.46 4.65 22.21
N ASN A 288 31.46 5.35 21.68
CA ASN A 288 31.59 5.67 20.27
C ASN A 288 32.87 5.08 19.68
N HIS A 289 32.89 4.94 18.32
CA HIS A 289 34.08 4.54 17.57
C HIS A 289 34.71 3.22 18.03
N ASN A 290 33.90 2.27 18.49
CA ASN A 290 34.39 0.93 18.85
C ASN A 290 34.25 -0.03 17.65
N SER A 291 35.27 -0.82 17.41
CA SER A 291 35.29 -1.84 16.34
C SER A 291 35.58 -3.22 16.93
N THR A 292 34.61 -4.12 16.85
CA THR A 292 34.70 -5.44 17.49
C THR A 292 34.26 -6.57 16.56
N ILE A 293 35.04 -7.64 16.52
CA ILE A 293 34.73 -8.85 15.75
C ILE A 293 34.95 -10.07 16.64
N GLY A 294 33.93 -10.90 16.82
CA GLY A 294 34.04 -12.15 17.58
C GLY A 294 32.91 -12.35 18.57
N TYR A 295 32.81 -13.59 19.06
CA TYR A 295 31.83 -14.00 20.07
C TYR A 295 32.19 -13.33 21.42
N TYR A 296 31.23 -12.57 22.02
CA TYR A 296 31.41 -11.80 23.24
C TYR A 296 32.56 -10.77 23.21
N SER A 297 33.08 -10.40 22.04
CA SER A 297 34.13 -9.40 21.94
C SER A 297 33.67 -8.07 22.52
N LEU A 298 34.42 -7.49 23.46
CA LEU A 298 34.16 -6.24 24.17
C LEU A 298 32.75 -6.16 24.80
N ASN A 299 32.21 -7.29 25.22
CA ASN A 299 30.82 -7.44 25.70
C ASN A 299 30.46 -6.52 26.87
N ALA A 300 31.39 -6.29 27.83
CA ALA A 300 31.16 -5.52 29.05
C ALA A 300 31.43 -4.00 28.89
N ASN A 301 31.82 -3.53 27.71
CA ASN A 301 32.02 -2.11 27.47
C ASN A 301 30.68 -1.36 27.58
N THR A 302 30.60 -0.29 28.33
CA THR A 302 29.38 0.52 28.47
C THR A 302 29.51 1.89 27.80
N THR A 303 30.58 2.62 28.10
CA THR A 303 30.82 4.01 27.65
C THR A 303 32.18 4.23 27.02
N GLY A 304 33.07 3.19 27.04
CA GLY A 304 34.41 3.26 26.45
C GLY A 304 34.36 3.56 24.96
N GLN A 305 35.37 4.29 24.47
CA GLN A 305 35.44 4.76 23.09
C GLN A 305 36.77 4.32 22.46
N TYR A 306 36.80 4.30 21.11
CA TYR A 306 38.00 4.00 20.31
C TYR A 306 38.63 2.64 20.60
N ASN A 307 37.85 1.66 21.03
CA ASN A 307 38.36 0.31 21.29
C ASN A 307 38.31 -0.55 20.04
N VAL A 308 39.37 -1.35 19.86
CA VAL A 308 39.42 -2.40 18.84
C VAL A 308 39.62 -3.74 19.53
N ALA A 309 38.79 -4.75 19.23
CA ALA A 309 38.85 -6.07 19.82
C ALA A 309 38.44 -7.17 18.82
N PHE A 310 39.13 -8.32 18.91
CA PHE A 310 38.85 -9.49 18.08
C PHE A 310 38.56 -10.71 18.94
#